data_c5cee3bd954e0c06f6ee38fd88df7707
#
_entry.id   c5cee3bd954e0c06f6ee38fd88df7707
#
_cell.length_a   1.000
_cell.length_b   1.000
_cell.length_c   1.000
_cell.angle_alpha   90.00
_cell.angle_beta   90.00
_cell.angle_gamma   90.00
#
_symmetry.space_group_name_H-M   'P 1'
#
loop_
_entity.id
_entity.type
_entity.pdbx_description
1 polymer ?
#
loop_
_entity_poly.entity_id
_entity_poly.type
_entity_poly.pdbx_seq_one_letter_code
_entity_poly.pdbx_strand_id
1 'polypeptide(L)'
;MLDDAIFTAGDLMTSDVAVVHPEDPLRSAVKMMAERHISGMPVVNDTGDVVGVISEGDLVRWHEGYTERQARWLDLLAEGGDLSPVFMEGIQDQSRKVKSVMTTGVKTVTEDTSARDIARLMYADNIKRVPVLRDGKLIGIVARSDLVRALAQKLGEKPTASSSPVGTVNDALRRGRQTIGIEQRVGRTGERD
;
A
#
# COMPACT_ATOMS: atom_id res chain seq x y z
N MET A 1 26.73 -20.19 -0.81
CA MET A 1 26.79 -18.86 -0.23
C MET A 1 26.15 -17.94 -1.25
N LEU A 2 24.93 -17.51 -1.05
CA LEU A 2 24.26 -16.54 -1.91
C LEU A 2 24.91 -15.20 -1.59
N ASP A 3 25.62 -14.65 -2.57
CA ASP A 3 26.25 -13.34 -2.50
C ASP A 3 25.15 -12.32 -2.21
N ASP A 4 25.09 -11.84 -0.97
CA ASP A 4 24.09 -10.89 -0.47
C ASP A 4 24.45 -9.50 -1.01
N ALA A 5 24.06 -9.19 -2.23
CA ALA A 5 23.88 -7.80 -2.61
C ALA A 5 22.79 -7.25 -1.69
N ILE A 6 23.22 -6.67 -0.58
CA ILE A 6 22.35 -6.18 0.47
C ILE A 6 21.86 -4.82 0.00
N PHE A 7 20.62 -4.75 -0.52
CA PHE A 7 19.96 -3.47 -0.72
C PHE A 7 19.82 -2.77 0.62
N THR A 8 20.13 -1.49 0.66
CA THR A 8 19.92 -0.61 1.81
C THR A 8 18.64 0.21 1.65
N ALA A 9 18.24 0.90 2.71
CA ALA A 9 17.13 1.85 2.65
C ALA A 9 17.39 2.92 1.57
N GLY A 10 18.64 3.40 1.46
CA GLY A 10 19.06 4.39 0.46
C GLY A 10 18.85 3.90 -0.98
N ASP A 11 19.07 2.60 -1.24
CA ASP A 11 18.87 2.00 -2.57
C ASP A 11 17.39 1.82 -2.93
N LEU A 12 16.54 1.67 -1.92
CA LEU A 12 15.13 1.31 -2.07
C LEU A 12 14.17 2.48 -1.95
N MET A 13 14.57 3.54 -1.22
CA MET A 13 13.68 4.62 -0.84
C MET A 13 13.22 5.45 -2.04
N THR A 14 12.00 5.97 -1.91
CA THR A 14 11.54 7.11 -2.70
C THR A 14 12.00 8.38 -1.99
N SER A 15 12.75 9.24 -2.68
CA SER A 15 13.32 10.49 -2.10
C SER A 15 12.39 11.69 -2.24
N ASP A 16 11.52 11.74 -3.27
CA ASP A 16 10.47 12.76 -3.40
C ASP A 16 9.26 12.37 -2.55
N VAL A 17 9.40 12.58 -1.23
CA VAL A 17 8.40 12.17 -0.24
C VAL A 17 7.33 13.23 -0.10
N ALA A 18 6.08 12.88 -0.39
CA ALA A 18 4.94 13.69 0.00
C ALA A 18 4.83 13.72 1.53
N VAL A 19 4.71 14.90 2.10
CA VAL A 19 4.54 15.11 3.55
C VAL A 19 3.36 16.02 3.83
N VAL A 20 2.82 15.92 5.04
CA VAL A 20 1.81 16.83 5.58
C VAL A 20 2.22 17.27 6.99
N HIS A 21 1.61 18.36 7.48
CA HIS A 21 1.82 18.86 8.83
C HIS A 21 0.69 18.42 9.77
N PRO A 22 0.94 18.35 11.09
CA PRO A 22 -0.09 17.98 12.06
C PRO A 22 -1.33 18.86 12.00
N GLU A 23 -1.15 20.15 11.70
CA GLU A 23 -2.24 21.14 11.64
C GLU A 23 -2.93 21.24 10.28
N ASP A 24 -2.47 20.49 9.29
CA ASP A 24 -3.14 20.44 8.00
C ASP A 24 -4.55 19.85 8.12
N PRO A 25 -5.53 20.34 7.33
CA PRO A 25 -6.84 19.70 7.25
C PRO A 25 -6.73 18.25 6.78
N LEU A 26 -7.46 17.34 7.42
CA LEU A 26 -7.45 15.92 7.05
C LEU A 26 -7.74 15.69 5.56
N ARG A 27 -8.69 16.47 5.00
CA ARG A 27 -9.03 16.42 3.56
C ARG A 27 -7.84 16.67 2.64
N SER A 28 -6.86 17.48 3.07
CA SER A 28 -5.66 17.77 2.26
C SER A 28 -4.77 16.53 2.15
N ALA A 29 -4.61 15.77 3.24
CA ALA A 29 -3.91 14.49 3.23
C ALA A 29 -4.60 13.46 2.33
N VAL A 30 -5.93 13.33 2.44
CA VAL A 30 -6.74 12.43 1.60
C VAL A 30 -6.60 12.78 0.11
N LYS A 31 -6.72 14.08 -0.23
CA LYS A 31 -6.54 14.56 -1.60
C LYS A 31 -5.15 14.25 -2.14
N MET A 32 -4.11 14.51 -1.36
CA MET A 32 -2.71 14.23 -1.74
C MET A 32 -2.45 12.74 -1.94
N MET A 33 -3.02 11.86 -1.09
CA MET A 33 -2.93 10.41 -1.29
C MET A 33 -3.54 9.99 -2.63
N ALA A 34 -4.72 10.52 -2.97
CA ALA A 34 -5.40 10.22 -4.22
C ALA A 34 -4.64 10.74 -5.44
N GLU A 35 -4.19 12.00 -5.43
CA GLU A 35 -3.49 12.63 -6.55
C GLU A 35 -2.12 12.01 -6.83
N ARG A 36 -1.39 11.60 -5.78
CA ARG A 36 -0.06 10.98 -5.91
C ARG A 36 -0.11 9.44 -5.95
N HIS A 37 -1.29 8.84 -5.90
CA HIS A 37 -1.50 7.39 -5.87
C HIS A 37 -0.69 6.71 -4.76
N ILE A 38 -0.65 7.31 -3.56
CA ILE A 38 0.05 6.79 -2.39
C ILE A 38 -0.93 6.43 -1.28
N SER A 39 -0.62 5.38 -0.54
CA SER A 39 -1.48 4.87 0.55
C SER A 39 -1.09 5.40 1.93
N GLY A 40 -0.28 6.46 1.98
CA GLY A 40 0.08 7.18 3.21
C GLY A 40 1.42 7.88 3.09
N MET A 41 1.66 8.81 4.03
CA MET A 41 2.81 9.71 4.02
C MET A 41 3.25 10.08 5.43
N PRO A 42 4.52 10.50 5.61
CA PRO A 42 4.99 11.06 6.87
C PRO A 42 4.28 12.36 7.24
N VAL A 43 4.11 12.58 8.53
CA VAL A 43 3.69 13.86 9.12
C VAL A 43 4.91 14.50 9.75
N VAL A 44 5.25 15.71 9.33
CA VAL A 44 6.42 16.43 9.80
C VAL A 44 6.00 17.71 10.53
N ASN A 45 6.77 18.08 11.56
CA ASN A 45 6.58 19.35 12.25
C ASN A 45 7.27 20.51 11.50
N ASP A 46 7.17 21.72 12.04
CA ASP A 46 7.76 22.92 11.44
C ASP A 46 9.31 22.89 11.42
N THR A 47 9.92 22.03 12.24
CA THR A 47 11.39 21.81 12.23
C THR A 47 11.81 20.72 11.24
N GLY A 48 10.84 20.07 10.57
CA GLY A 48 11.07 18.99 9.59
C GLY A 48 11.31 17.62 10.22
N ASP A 49 11.00 17.46 11.52
CA ASP A 49 11.11 16.17 12.19
C ASP A 49 9.86 15.34 11.96
N VAL A 50 10.01 14.03 11.77
CA VAL A 50 8.89 13.11 11.59
C VAL A 50 8.20 12.90 12.93
N VAL A 51 6.97 13.39 13.07
CA VAL A 51 6.15 13.30 14.28
C VAL A 51 5.03 12.28 14.18
N GLY A 52 4.73 11.80 12.98
CA GLY A 52 3.68 10.83 12.72
C GLY A 52 3.74 10.25 11.31
N VAL A 53 2.81 9.34 11.05
CA VAL A 53 2.48 8.85 9.71
C VAL A 53 0.96 8.86 9.59
N ILE A 54 0.44 9.29 8.44
CA ILE A 54 -0.97 9.13 8.09
C ILE A 54 -1.11 8.19 6.91
N SER A 55 -2.07 7.28 6.99
CA SER A 55 -2.28 6.23 5.97
C SER A 55 -3.76 5.91 5.79
N GLU A 56 -4.08 5.16 4.74
CA GLU A 56 -5.42 4.58 4.53
C GLU A 56 -5.92 3.83 5.76
N GLY A 57 -5.03 3.06 6.43
CA GLY A 57 -5.38 2.35 7.65
C GLY A 57 -5.79 3.27 8.81
N ASP A 58 -5.24 4.48 8.88
CA ASP A 58 -5.63 5.46 9.90
C ASP A 58 -7.01 6.03 9.60
N LEU A 59 -7.32 6.28 8.33
CA LEU A 59 -8.64 6.73 7.89
C LEU A 59 -9.72 5.68 8.20
N VAL A 60 -9.41 4.38 8.02
CA VAL A 60 -10.31 3.28 8.37
C VAL A 60 -10.53 3.24 9.88
N ARG A 61 -9.45 3.17 10.67
CA ARG A 61 -9.53 3.08 12.14
C ARG A 61 -10.20 4.30 12.77
N TRP A 62 -9.98 5.47 12.24
CA TRP A 62 -10.65 6.67 12.73
C TRP A 62 -12.18 6.55 12.66
N HIS A 63 -12.68 5.79 11.68
CA HIS A 63 -14.10 5.55 11.50
C HIS A 63 -14.63 4.37 12.35
N GLU A 64 -13.75 3.50 12.86
CA GLU A 64 -14.11 2.31 13.66
C GLU A 64 -14.74 2.62 15.05
N GLY A 65 -14.72 3.88 15.50
CA GLY A 65 -15.54 4.31 16.63
C GLY A 65 -17.05 4.20 16.36
N TYR A 66 -17.44 3.92 15.13
CA TYR A 66 -18.78 3.61 14.66
C TYR A 66 -18.80 2.17 14.13
N THR A 67 -19.43 1.24 14.85
CA THR A 67 -19.77 -0.15 14.53
C THR A 67 -19.12 -0.81 13.29
N GLU A 68 -18.76 -2.11 13.40
CA GLU A 68 -18.14 -2.99 12.36
C GLU A 68 -18.76 -2.90 10.95
N ARG A 69 -19.98 -2.38 10.82
CA ARG A 69 -20.64 -2.15 9.52
C ARG A 69 -20.03 -1.04 8.68
N GLN A 70 -19.28 -0.13 9.29
CA GLN A 70 -18.76 1.06 8.61
C GLN A 70 -17.27 0.95 8.24
N ALA A 71 -16.56 -0.09 8.72
CA ALA A 71 -15.20 -0.42 8.31
C ALA A 71 -15.09 -0.85 6.82
N ARG A 72 -16.22 -1.03 6.16
CA ARG A 72 -16.35 -1.49 4.76
C ARG A 72 -16.42 -0.38 3.72
N TRP A 73 -15.87 0.81 4.00
CA TRP A 73 -15.94 1.90 3.02
C TRP A 73 -15.22 1.56 1.69
N LEU A 74 -14.15 0.77 1.73
CA LEU A 74 -13.50 0.26 0.52
C LEU A 74 -14.38 -0.75 -0.21
N ASP A 75 -15.07 -1.63 0.52
CA ASP A 75 -16.03 -2.58 -0.07
C ASP A 75 -17.21 -1.83 -0.68
N LEU A 76 -17.74 -0.83 0.02
CA LEU A 76 -18.83 0.03 -0.47
C LEU A 76 -18.43 0.78 -1.75
N LEU A 77 -17.20 1.32 -1.81
CA LEU A 77 -16.69 1.95 -3.04
C LEU A 77 -16.54 0.94 -4.18
N ALA A 78 -16.05 -0.27 -3.88
CA ALA A 78 -15.89 -1.34 -4.88
C ALA A 78 -17.24 -1.85 -5.40
N GLU A 79 -18.28 -1.83 -4.57
CA GLU A 79 -19.65 -2.23 -4.92
C GLU A 79 -20.48 -1.09 -5.55
N GLY A 80 -19.88 0.11 -5.73
CA GLY A 80 -20.57 1.27 -6.27
C GLY A 80 -21.57 1.91 -5.30
N GLY A 81 -21.43 1.61 -3.99
CA GLY A 81 -22.24 2.18 -2.93
C GLY A 81 -21.80 3.60 -2.55
N ASP A 82 -22.76 4.40 -2.08
CA ASP A 82 -22.47 5.73 -1.54
C ASP A 82 -21.75 5.63 -0.20
N LEU A 83 -20.67 6.39 -0.05
CA LEU A 83 -20.02 6.58 1.24
C LEU A 83 -20.99 7.16 2.25
N SER A 84 -20.95 6.66 3.49
CA SER A 84 -21.77 7.18 4.57
C SER A 84 -21.68 8.72 4.62
N PRO A 85 -22.81 9.44 4.65
CA PRO A 85 -22.81 10.90 4.78
C PRO A 85 -21.96 11.39 5.97
N VAL A 86 -21.97 10.66 7.07
CA VAL A 86 -21.17 10.97 8.28
C VAL A 86 -19.67 10.86 8.01
N PHE A 87 -19.24 9.87 7.21
CA PHE A 87 -17.84 9.73 6.81
C PHE A 87 -17.44 10.89 5.90
N MET A 88 -18.25 11.20 4.90
CA MET A 88 -17.99 12.30 3.98
C MET A 88 -17.96 13.65 4.69
N GLU A 89 -18.90 13.90 5.59
CA GLU A 89 -18.92 15.10 6.43
C GLU A 89 -17.66 15.20 7.28
N GLY A 90 -17.24 14.10 7.91
CA GLY A 90 -16.02 14.05 8.71
C GLY A 90 -14.73 14.33 7.92
N ILE A 91 -14.65 13.89 6.66
CA ILE A 91 -13.52 14.22 5.77
C ILE A 91 -13.60 15.66 5.25
N GLN A 92 -14.81 16.18 5.00
CA GLN A 92 -15.02 17.54 4.52
C GLN A 92 -14.88 18.59 5.61
N ASP A 93 -15.01 18.20 6.88
CA ASP A 93 -14.85 19.11 8.02
C ASP A 93 -13.43 19.71 8.01
N GLN A 94 -13.38 21.03 7.74
CA GLN A 94 -12.12 21.77 7.69
C GLN A 94 -11.44 21.92 9.05
N SER A 95 -12.18 21.75 10.13
CA SER A 95 -11.65 21.82 11.49
C SER A 95 -10.85 20.59 11.86
N ARG A 96 -11.08 19.45 11.19
CA ARG A 96 -10.41 18.19 11.45
C ARG A 96 -9.00 18.19 10.91
N LYS A 97 -8.05 17.99 11.80
CA LYS A 97 -6.61 18.05 11.53
C LYS A 97 -5.99 16.68 11.42
N VAL A 98 -4.90 16.57 10.64
CA VAL A 98 -4.09 15.35 10.48
C VAL A 98 -3.70 14.76 11.83
N LYS A 99 -3.30 15.58 12.80
CA LYS A 99 -2.91 15.15 14.16
C LYS A 99 -3.98 14.36 14.91
N SER A 100 -5.24 14.54 14.59
CA SER A 100 -6.35 13.81 15.25
C SER A 100 -6.52 12.38 14.75
N VAL A 101 -5.85 12.03 13.64
CA VAL A 101 -6.03 10.74 12.95
C VAL A 101 -4.69 10.00 12.78
N MET A 102 -3.57 10.73 12.67
CA MET A 102 -2.24 10.16 12.43
C MET A 102 -1.83 9.16 13.52
N THR A 103 -1.03 8.19 13.13
CA THR A 103 -0.29 7.33 14.07
C THR A 103 0.99 8.04 14.49
N THR A 104 1.21 8.14 15.81
CA THR A 104 2.45 8.66 16.44
C THR A 104 3.41 7.51 16.81
N GLY A 105 4.61 7.83 17.33
CA GLY A 105 5.58 6.81 17.70
C GLY A 105 6.15 6.06 16.50
N VAL A 106 6.40 6.78 15.42
CA VAL A 106 6.84 6.24 14.13
C VAL A 106 8.17 5.53 14.24
N LYS A 107 8.24 4.32 13.71
CA LYS A 107 9.52 3.63 13.47
C LYS A 107 10.19 4.24 12.25
N THR A 108 11.45 4.56 12.39
CA THR A 108 12.29 5.14 11.33
C THR A 108 13.55 4.32 11.15
N VAL A 109 14.21 4.45 10.02
CA VAL A 109 15.50 3.81 9.72
C VAL A 109 16.47 4.83 9.15
N THR A 110 17.75 4.48 9.11
CA THR A 110 18.77 5.24 8.40
C THR A 110 18.96 4.71 6.99
N GLU A 111 19.61 5.46 6.13
CA GLU A 111 19.86 5.07 4.74
C GLU A 111 20.69 3.77 4.60
N ASP A 112 21.52 3.45 5.60
CA ASP A 112 22.37 2.26 5.61
C ASP A 112 21.63 1.01 6.11
N THR A 113 20.39 1.14 6.59
CA THR A 113 19.61 0.00 7.12
C THR A 113 19.33 -0.99 6.02
N SER A 114 19.66 -2.27 6.26
CA SER A 114 19.48 -3.32 5.26
C SER A 114 18.01 -3.59 4.93
N ALA A 115 17.73 -3.97 3.68
CA ALA A 115 16.38 -4.40 3.24
C ALA A 115 15.82 -5.54 4.14
N ARG A 116 16.69 -6.42 4.63
CA ARG A 116 16.33 -7.52 5.55
C ARG A 116 15.80 -6.98 6.87
N ASP A 117 16.49 -6.00 7.45
CA ASP A 117 16.09 -5.42 8.74
C ASP A 117 14.84 -4.56 8.60
N ILE A 118 14.70 -3.84 7.47
CA ILE A 118 13.46 -3.12 7.13
C ILE A 118 12.29 -4.12 7.04
N ALA A 119 12.47 -5.25 6.35
CA ALA A 119 11.43 -6.27 6.22
C ALA A 119 11.04 -6.86 7.57
N ARG A 120 12.01 -7.14 8.45
CA ARG A 120 11.77 -7.61 9.81
C ARG A 120 11.00 -6.58 10.65
N LEU A 121 11.41 -5.32 10.58
CA LEU A 121 10.75 -4.21 11.27
C LEU A 121 9.29 -4.08 10.80
N MET A 122 9.06 -4.08 9.48
CA MET A 122 7.71 -3.99 8.92
C MET A 122 6.81 -5.17 9.31
N TYR A 123 7.40 -6.37 9.44
CA TYR A 123 6.67 -7.56 9.88
C TYR A 123 6.35 -7.50 11.37
N ALA A 124 7.35 -7.21 12.21
CA ALA A 124 7.21 -7.21 13.67
C ALA A 124 6.20 -6.18 14.17
N ASP A 125 6.23 -4.97 13.60
CA ASP A 125 5.37 -3.86 13.99
C ASP A 125 4.10 -3.75 13.12
N ASN A 126 3.89 -4.69 12.20
CA ASN A 126 2.76 -4.72 11.24
C ASN A 126 2.58 -3.40 10.47
N ILE A 127 3.68 -2.76 10.08
CA ILE A 127 3.69 -1.50 9.33
C ILE A 127 3.98 -1.74 7.84
N LYS A 128 3.48 -0.85 6.99
CA LYS A 128 3.59 -0.97 5.53
C LYS A 128 4.65 -0.05 4.93
N ARG A 129 5.14 0.90 5.70
CA ARG A 129 6.14 1.90 5.27
C ARG A 129 6.96 2.39 6.44
N VAL A 130 8.18 2.82 6.14
CA VAL A 130 9.15 3.31 7.13
C VAL A 130 9.82 4.55 6.58
N PRO A 131 9.76 5.71 7.26
CA PRO A 131 10.54 6.87 6.89
C PRO A 131 12.04 6.61 7.06
N VAL A 132 12.83 7.14 6.14
CA VAL A 132 14.29 7.08 6.15
C VAL A 132 14.82 8.42 6.57
N LEU A 133 15.68 8.44 7.58
CA LEU A 133 16.25 9.65 8.14
C LEU A 133 17.78 9.68 7.93
N ARG A 134 18.29 10.89 7.72
CA ARG A 134 19.72 11.23 7.83
C ARG A 134 19.85 12.41 8.78
N ASP A 135 20.69 12.29 9.80
CA ASP A 135 20.87 13.32 10.84
C ASP A 135 19.54 13.78 11.47
N GLY A 136 18.61 12.84 11.67
CA GLY A 136 17.27 13.10 12.21
C GLY A 136 16.28 13.73 11.23
N LYS A 137 16.68 14.03 9.98
CA LYS A 137 15.80 14.63 8.97
C LYS A 137 15.32 13.62 7.96
N LEU A 138 14.09 13.78 7.52
CA LEU A 138 13.47 12.91 6.50
C LEU A 138 14.18 13.10 5.15
N ILE A 139 14.71 11.99 4.61
CA ILE A 139 15.35 11.96 3.29
C ILE A 139 14.63 11.02 2.31
N GLY A 140 13.79 10.13 2.80
CA GLY A 140 13.11 9.15 1.97
C GLY A 140 12.05 8.37 2.73
N ILE A 141 11.37 7.48 2.01
CA ILE A 141 10.41 6.52 2.56
C ILE A 141 10.57 5.20 1.83
N VAL A 142 10.56 4.09 2.57
CA VAL A 142 10.52 2.72 2.01
C VAL A 142 9.16 2.13 2.31
N ALA A 143 8.49 1.58 1.29
CA ALA A 143 7.25 0.83 1.41
C ALA A 143 7.48 -0.67 1.18
N ARG A 144 6.49 -1.52 1.55
CA ARG A 144 6.57 -2.97 1.26
C ARG A 144 6.70 -3.26 -0.24
N SER A 145 6.11 -2.43 -1.10
CA SER A 145 6.24 -2.54 -2.56
C SER A 145 7.67 -2.39 -3.05
N ASP A 146 8.50 -1.60 -2.35
CA ASP A 146 9.89 -1.39 -2.72
C ASP A 146 10.73 -2.64 -2.42
N LEU A 147 10.44 -3.34 -1.31
CA LEU A 147 11.04 -4.62 -1.00
C LEU A 147 10.68 -5.70 -2.05
N VAL A 148 9.42 -5.71 -2.52
CA VAL A 148 8.98 -6.63 -3.59
C VAL A 148 9.69 -6.29 -4.90
N ARG A 149 9.86 -5.00 -5.22
CA ARG A 149 10.59 -4.55 -6.42
C ARG A 149 12.06 -4.97 -6.35
N ALA A 150 12.72 -4.85 -5.20
CA ALA A 150 14.08 -5.32 -4.99
C ALA A 150 14.22 -6.84 -5.19
N LEU A 151 13.23 -7.60 -4.70
CA LEU A 151 13.18 -9.04 -4.90
C LEU A 151 13.05 -9.39 -6.39
N ALA A 152 12.19 -8.71 -7.14
CA ALA A 152 12.03 -8.91 -8.58
C ALA A 152 13.34 -8.63 -9.36
N GLN A 153 14.08 -7.58 -8.98
CA GLN A 153 15.40 -7.29 -9.56
C GLN A 153 16.39 -8.43 -9.32
N LYS A 154 16.41 -9.03 -8.13
CA LYS A 154 17.27 -10.21 -7.83
C LYS A 154 16.87 -11.45 -8.63
N LEU A 155 15.60 -11.58 -9.01
CA LEU A 155 15.11 -12.68 -9.86
C LEU A 155 15.41 -12.46 -11.35
N GLY A 156 16.08 -11.37 -11.72
CA GLY A 156 16.45 -11.06 -13.11
C GLY A 156 15.33 -10.41 -13.93
N GLU A 157 14.21 -10.08 -13.32
CA GLU A 157 13.14 -9.32 -13.95
C GLU A 157 13.41 -7.82 -13.80
N LYS A 158 13.83 -7.15 -14.88
CA LYS A 158 13.84 -5.68 -14.89
C LYS A 158 12.41 -5.19 -14.78
N PRO A 159 12.05 -4.37 -13.76
CA PRO A 159 10.74 -3.75 -13.70
C PRO A 159 10.59 -2.84 -14.91
N THR A 160 9.71 -3.20 -15.84
CA THR A 160 9.32 -2.30 -16.92
C THR A 160 8.49 -1.19 -16.29
N ALA A 161 8.91 0.06 -16.49
CA ALA A 161 8.29 1.27 -15.94
C ALA A 161 6.85 1.52 -16.47
N SER A 162 6.25 0.55 -17.12
CA SER A 162 4.91 0.60 -17.71
C SER A 162 4.40 -0.82 -17.92
N SER A 163 4.16 -1.56 -16.86
CA SER A 163 3.29 -2.73 -16.96
C SER A 163 2.08 -2.48 -16.10
N SER A 164 0.95 -2.25 -16.75
CA SER A 164 -0.36 -2.58 -16.19
C SER A 164 -0.27 -3.92 -15.47
N PRO A 165 -0.99 -4.13 -14.36
CA PRO A 165 -0.89 -5.35 -13.59
C PRO A 165 -1.02 -6.56 -14.50
N VAL A 166 -0.03 -7.45 -14.42
CA VAL A 166 0.07 -8.66 -15.21
C VAL A 166 -1.21 -9.47 -15.04
N GLY A 167 -1.97 -9.55 -16.13
CA GLY A 167 -3.12 -10.43 -16.23
C GLY A 167 -4.36 -9.89 -15.53
N THR A 168 -5.30 -9.40 -16.32
CA THR A 168 -6.67 -9.23 -15.84
C THR A 168 -7.23 -10.58 -15.42
N VAL A 169 -8.21 -10.59 -14.52
CA VAL A 169 -8.98 -11.82 -14.13
C VAL A 169 -9.41 -12.62 -15.36
N ASN A 170 -9.69 -11.96 -16.49
CA ASN A 170 -9.99 -12.59 -17.78
C ASN A 170 -8.84 -13.40 -18.36
N ASP A 171 -7.58 -13.01 -18.19
CA ASP A 171 -6.43 -13.78 -18.70
C ASP A 171 -6.15 -15.03 -17.86
N ALA A 172 -6.40 -14.97 -16.56
CA ALA A 172 -6.35 -16.13 -15.68
C ALA A 172 -7.45 -17.14 -16.02
N LEU A 173 -8.67 -16.67 -16.32
CA LEU A 173 -9.79 -17.51 -16.74
C LEU A 173 -9.59 -18.13 -18.12
N ARG A 174 -8.92 -17.46 -19.06
CA ARG A 174 -8.59 -18.02 -20.39
C ARG A 174 -7.56 -19.13 -20.29
N ARG A 175 -6.54 -19.00 -19.44
CA ARG A 175 -5.52 -20.06 -19.22
C ARG A 175 -6.11 -21.27 -18.52
N GLY A 176 -7.06 -21.11 -17.60
CA GLY A 176 -7.74 -22.22 -16.93
C GLY A 176 -8.66 -23.05 -17.83
N ARG A 177 -9.14 -22.52 -18.97
CA ARG A 177 -10.00 -23.25 -19.91
C ARG A 177 -9.23 -24.14 -20.91
N GLN A 178 -7.93 -23.96 -21.09
CA GLN A 178 -7.13 -24.78 -21.98
C GLN A 178 -6.60 -26.09 -21.37
N THR A 179 -6.78 -26.28 -20.06
CA THR A 179 -6.26 -27.47 -19.35
C THR A 179 -7.35 -28.51 -19.01
N ILE A 180 -8.61 -28.29 -19.38
CA ILE A 180 -9.69 -29.27 -19.20
C ILE A 180 -10.24 -29.64 -20.57
N GLY A 181 -9.44 -30.36 -21.33
CA GLY A 181 -9.90 -31.13 -22.49
C GLY A 181 -10.45 -32.46 -22.01
N ILE A 182 -11.72 -32.51 -21.63
CA ILE A 182 -12.40 -33.78 -21.43
C ILE A 182 -12.82 -34.26 -22.81
N GLU A 183 -12.11 -35.26 -23.34
CA GLU A 183 -12.57 -36.09 -24.44
C GLU A 183 -13.87 -36.78 -24.05
N GLN A 184 -14.99 -36.28 -24.52
CA GLN A 184 -16.21 -37.06 -24.55
C GLN A 184 -16.15 -37.98 -25.78
N ARG A 185 -15.66 -39.22 -25.61
CA ARG A 185 -15.93 -40.32 -26.52
C ARG A 185 -17.42 -40.69 -26.37
N VAL A 186 -18.23 -40.22 -27.27
CA VAL A 186 -19.57 -40.76 -27.48
C VAL A 186 -19.45 -42.10 -28.15
N GLY A 187 -19.63 -43.18 -27.37
CA GLY A 187 -19.78 -44.53 -27.88
C GLY A 187 -21.11 -44.65 -28.63
N ARG A 188 -20.99 -44.88 -29.93
CA ARG A 188 -22.10 -45.22 -30.79
C ARG A 188 -22.32 -46.72 -30.66
N THR A 189 -23.30 -47.17 -29.87
CA THR A 189 -23.84 -48.52 -29.92
C THR A 189 -24.91 -48.55 -30.97
N GLY A 190 -24.68 -49.36 -32.00
CA GLY A 190 -25.67 -49.70 -33.00
C GLY A 190 -26.71 -50.66 -32.44
N GLU A 191 -27.90 -50.47 -32.78
CA GLU A 191 -28.96 -51.46 -32.69
C GLU A 191 -29.37 -51.82 -34.09
N ARG A 192 -29.21 -53.11 -34.36
CA ARG A 192 -29.94 -53.83 -35.41
C ARG A 192 -30.95 -54.74 -34.71
N ASP A 193 -32.11 -54.67 -35.09
CA ASP A 193 -33.21 -55.51 -35.46
C ASP A 193 -34.53 -54.92 -35.09
#